data_daa732923f61b1df6dd025de0582e73e
#
_entry.id   daa732923f61b1df6dd025de0582e73e
#
_cell.length_a   1.000
_cell.length_b   1.000
_cell.length_c   1.000
_cell.angle_alpha   90.00
_cell.angle_beta   90.00
_cell.angle_gamma   90.00
#
_symmetry.space_group_name_H-M   'P 1'
#
loop_
_entity.id
_entity.type
_entity.pdbx_description
1 polymer ?
#
loop_
_entity_poly.entity_id
_entity_poly.type
_entity_poly.pdbx_seq_one_letter_code
_entity_poly.pdbx_strand_id
1 'polypeptide(L)'
;MSEASRDDYKIQSFDAETQQLLKTALKDPGAVDLERVANVIVDHSLQDCVFSKEAGRMCYAIIQAESKQAGQSVFRRGLLNRLQKEYDAREQLRACSLQGWVCYVTFICNIFDYLR
;
A
#
# COMPACT_ATOMS: atom_id res chain seq x y z
N MET A 1 7.74 16.46 16.49
CA MET A 1 7.68 16.50 15.63
C MET A 1 8.30 15.59 14.60
N SER A 2 9.57 15.22 14.73
CA SER A 2 10.15 14.39 13.70
C SER A 2 9.52 13.00 13.67
N GLU A 3 9.04 12.51 14.80
CA GLU A 3 8.40 11.20 14.81
C GLU A 3 7.14 11.19 13.98
N ALA A 4 6.37 12.25 14.07
CA ALA A 4 5.15 12.34 13.28
C ALA A 4 5.47 12.32 11.79
N SER A 5 6.50 13.04 11.38
CA SER A 5 6.91 13.04 9.99
C SER A 5 7.33 11.68 9.51
N ARG A 6 8.03 10.95 10.37
CA ARG A 6 8.58 9.66 10.01
C ARG A 6 7.50 8.63 9.74
N ASP A 7 6.39 8.71 10.47
CA ASP A 7 5.30 7.77 10.35
C ASP A 7 4.22 8.21 9.39
N ASP A 8 4.46 9.31 8.70
CA ASP A 8 3.44 9.95 7.90
C ASP A 8 3.10 9.19 6.62
N TYR A 9 4.11 8.73 5.89
CA TYR A 9 3.92 7.99 4.63
C TYR A 9 3.04 8.70 3.62
N LYS A 10 2.93 10.04 3.74
CA LYS A 10 2.12 10.82 2.79
C LYS A 10 0.64 10.45 2.84
N ILE A 11 0.13 10.16 4.01
CA ILE A 11 -1.26 9.73 4.15
C ILE A 11 -2.20 10.86 4.56
N GLN A 12 -1.75 12.11 4.58
CA GLN A 12 -2.61 13.22 4.93
C GLN A 12 -3.77 13.41 3.98
N SER A 13 -3.63 12.96 2.74
CA SER A 13 -4.71 13.08 1.77
C SER A 13 -5.84 12.08 2.00
N PHE A 14 -5.64 11.10 2.86
CA PHE A 14 -6.70 10.16 3.23
C PHE A 14 -7.65 10.82 4.23
N ASP A 15 -8.88 10.31 4.29
CA ASP A 15 -9.78 10.78 5.33
C ASP A 15 -9.33 10.23 6.69
N ALA A 16 -9.91 10.78 7.78
CA ALA A 16 -9.46 10.43 9.12
C ALA A 16 -9.61 8.94 9.41
N GLU A 17 -10.71 8.36 8.96
CA GLU A 17 -10.98 6.94 9.21
C GLU A 17 -9.93 6.06 8.52
N THR A 18 -9.61 6.38 7.27
CA THR A 18 -8.62 5.62 6.53
C THR A 18 -7.23 5.80 7.12
N GLN A 19 -6.89 7.03 7.54
CA GLN A 19 -5.62 7.25 8.21
C GLN A 19 -5.50 6.40 9.46
N GLN A 20 -6.57 6.32 10.24
CA GLN A 20 -6.56 5.52 11.45
C GLN A 20 -6.38 4.03 11.12
N LEU A 21 -7.04 3.56 10.07
CA LEU A 21 -6.89 2.18 9.63
C LEU A 21 -5.44 1.86 9.28
N LEU A 22 -4.79 2.73 8.53
CA LEU A 22 -3.40 2.52 8.12
C LEU A 22 -2.45 2.57 9.32
N LYS A 23 -2.67 3.51 10.22
CA LYS A 23 -1.84 3.62 11.41
C LYS A 23 -1.98 2.39 12.29
N THR A 24 -3.20 1.88 12.43
CA THR A 24 -3.43 0.68 13.23
C THR A 24 -2.75 -0.53 12.57
N ALA A 25 -2.80 -0.62 11.25
CA ALA A 25 -2.14 -1.72 10.54
C ALA A 25 -0.64 -1.73 10.79
N LEU A 26 -0.04 -0.54 10.91
CA LEU A 26 1.39 -0.45 11.15
C LEU A 26 1.77 -0.85 12.58
N LYS A 27 0.86 -0.65 13.53
CA LYS A 27 1.13 -0.96 14.93
C LYS A 27 0.65 -2.35 15.31
N ASP A 28 -0.54 -2.72 14.86
CA ASP A 28 -1.19 -3.96 15.25
C ASP A 28 -1.94 -4.52 14.06
N PRO A 29 -1.22 -5.17 13.14
CA PRO A 29 -1.85 -5.70 11.93
C PRO A 29 -2.97 -6.68 12.21
N GLY A 30 -2.93 -7.38 13.35
CA GLY A 30 -3.98 -8.32 13.69
C GLY A 30 -5.31 -7.68 14.06
N ALA A 31 -5.32 -6.37 14.31
CA ALA A 31 -6.52 -5.67 14.74
C ALA A 31 -7.35 -5.15 13.56
N VAL A 32 -6.86 -5.27 12.34
CA VAL A 32 -7.54 -4.73 11.17
C VAL A 32 -7.63 -5.78 10.08
N ASP A 33 -8.52 -5.54 9.13
CA ASP A 33 -8.65 -6.40 7.96
C ASP A 33 -7.54 -6.01 6.98
N LEU A 34 -6.50 -6.84 6.93
CA LEU A 34 -5.32 -6.52 6.12
C LEU A 34 -5.63 -6.56 4.63
N GLU A 35 -6.62 -7.33 4.20
CA GLU A 35 -7.03 -7.32 2.81
C GLU A 35 -7.60 -5.96 2.43
N ARG A 36 -8.43 -5.41 3.31
CA ARG A 36 -8.96 -4.07 3.09
C ARG A 36 -7.84 -3.03 3.06
N VAL A 37 -6.87 -3.16 3.94
CA VAL A 37 -5.72 -2.26 3.98
C VAL A 37 -4.97 -2.31 2.65
N ALA A 38 -4.74 -3.50 2.12
CA ALA A 38 -4.05 -3.63 0.85
C ALA A 38 -4.82 -2.96 -0.28
N ASN A 39 -6.14 -3.15 -0.31
CA ASN A 39 -6.96 -2.53 -1.35
C ASN A 39 -6.94 -1.01 -1.27
N VAL A 40 -7.02 -0.47 -0.06
CA VAL A 40 -6.98 0.98 0.14
C VAL A 40 -5.66 1.55 -0.35
N ILE A 41 -4.56 0.90 -0.01
CA ILE A 41 -3.23 1.38 -0.40
C ILE A 41 -3.09 1.35 -1.93
N VAL A 42 -3.50 0.27 -2.57
CA VAL A 42 -3.38 0.17 -4.02
C VAL A 42 -4.27 1.20 -4.70
N ASP A 43 -5.52 1.33 -4.24
CA ASP A 43 -6.44 2.30 -4.84
C ASP A 43 -5.86 3.70 -4.81
N HIS A 44 -5.31 4.11 -3.68
CA HIS A 44 -4.76 5.46 -3.57
C HIS A 44 -3.47 5.60 -4.37
N SER A 45 -2.67 4.54 -4.42
CA SER A 45 -1.42 4.56 -5.18
C SER A 45 -1.66 4.78 -6.66
N LEU A 46 -2.78 4.29 -7.18
CA LEU A 46 -3.11 4.46 -8.60
C LEU A 46 -3.54 5.88 -8.92
N GLN A 47 -3.91 6.65 -7.91
CA GLN A 47 -4.41 8.02 -8.11
C GLN A 47 -3.37 9.08 -7.78
N ASP A 48 -2.36 8.74 -7.00
CA ASP A 48 -1.40 9.71 -6.49
C ASP A 48 0.01 9.14 -6.57
N CYS A 49 0.78 9.61 -7.56
CA CYS A 49 2.13 9.12 -7.78
C CYS A 49 3.08 9.48 -6.63
N VAL A 50 2.81 10.57 -5.92
CA VAL A 50 3.62 10.93 -4.76
C VAL A 50 3.43 9.87 -3.67
N PHE A 51 2.19 9.48 -3.43
CA PHE A 51 1.92 8.42 -2.46
C PHE A 51 2.51 7.08 -2.93
N SER A 52 2.45 6.81 -4.25
CA SER A 52 2.99 5.56 -4.78
C SER A 52 4.44 5.33 -4.38
N LYS A 53 5.21 6.41 -4.33
CA LYS A 53 6.62 6.33 -3.97
C LYS A 53 6.81 5.94 -2.50
N GLU A 54 5.84 6.29 -1.66
CA GLU A 54 5.92 5.97 -0.24
C GLU A 54 5.21 4.67 0.11
N ALA A 55 4.29 4.25 -0.76
CA ALA A 55 3.44 3.11 -0.46
C ALA A 55 4.23 1.81 -0.29
N GLY A 56 5.29 1.64 -1.09
CA GLY A 56 6.13 0.45 -0.97
C GLY A 56 6.75 0.33 0.41
N ARG A 57 7.25 1.45 0.93
CA ARG A 57 7.85 1.47 2.26
C ARG A 57 6.82 1.14 3.33
N MET A 58 5.62 1.72 3.20
CA MET A 58 4.56 1.44 4.15
C MET A 58 4.12 -0.01 4.10
N CYS A 59 3.96 -0.56 2.91
CA CYS A 59 3.60 -1.96 2.76
C CYS A 59 4.65 -2.88 3.38
N TYR A 60 5.92 -2.57 3.17
CA TYR A 60 6.99 -3.36 3.75
C TYR A 60 6.92 -3.31 5.28
N ALA A 61 6.65 -2.13 5.85
CA ALA A 61 6.52 -2.01 7.30
C ALA A 61 5.38 -2.85 7.83
N ILE A 62 4.25 -2.89 7.12
CA ILE A 62 3.11 -3.70 7.54
C ILE A 62 3.46 -5.19 7.45
N ILE A 63 4.13 -5.59 6.39
CA ILE A 63 4.54 -6.99 6.22
C ILE A 63 5.45 -7.41 7.38
N GLN A 64 6.40 -6.57 7.74
CA GLN A 64 7.30 -6.87 8.85
C GLN A 64 6.55 -6.96 10.16
N ALA A 65 5.61 -6.05 10.40
CA ALA A 65 4.82 -6.04 11.62
C ALA A 65 3.98 -7.31 11.73
N GLU A 66 3.35 -7.71 10.63
CA GLU A 66 2.52 -8.92 10.63
C GLU A 66 3.38 -10.15 10.86
N SER A 67 4.54 -10.22 10.25
CA SER A 67 5.43 -11.35 10.41
C SER A 67 5.86 -11.52 11.86
N LYS A 68 6.17 -10.40 12.52
CA LYS A 68 6.58 -10.45 13.93
C LYS A 68 5.43 -10.82 14.84
N GLN A 69 4.24 -10.30 14.57
CA GLN A 69 3.10 -10.50 15.45
C GLN A 69 2.46 -11.87 15.29
N ALA A 70 2.23 -12.27 14.05
CA ALA A 70 1.43 -13.47 13.78
C ALA A 70 2.19 -14.55 13.02
N GLY A 71 3.36 -14.25 12.51
CA GLY A 71 4.11 -15.20 11.72
C GLY A 71 3.43 -15.55 10.41
N GLN A 72 2.54 -14.71 9.94
CA GLN A 72 1.77 -14.94 8.72
C GLN A 72 2.07 -13.87 7.69
N SER A 73 1.48 -14.04 6.51
CA SER A 73 1.69 -13.13 5.39
C SER A 73 0.39 -12.82 4.68
N VAL A 74 -0.67 -12.59 5.45
CA VAL A 74 -1.99 -12.31 4.89
C VAL A 74 -1.96 -11.01 4.09
N PHE A 75 -1.33 -9.97 4.64
CA PHE A 75 -1.25 -8.69 3.95
C PHE A 75 -0.46 -8.82 2.65
N ARG A 76 0.68 -9.50 2.70
CA ARG A 76 1.51 -9.67 1.51
C ARG A 76 0.75 -10.41 0.42
N ARG A 77 0.05 -11.46 0.80
CA ARG A 77 -0.73 -12.25 -0.16
C ARG A 77 -1.84 -11.43 -0.77
N GLY A 78 -2.59 -10.70 0.05
CA GLY A 78 -3.68 -9.85 -0.44
C GLY A 78 -3.15 -8.75 -1.36
N LEU A 79 -2.04 -8.16 -0.99
CA LEU A 79 -1.41 -7.12 -1.80
C LEU A 79 -1.00 -7.66 -3.16
N LEU A 80 -0.34 -8.80 -3.19
CA LEU A 80 0.11 -9.38 -4.46
C LEU A 80 -1.07 -9.81 -5.33
N ASN A 81 -2.13 -10.32 -4.72
CA ASN A 81 -3.33 -10.68 -5.46
C ASN A 81 -3.96 -9.45 -6.10
N ARG A 82 -4.04 -8.34 -5.37
CA ARG A 82 -4.59 -7.11 -5.93
C ARG A 82 -3.72 -6.59 -7.06
N LEU A 83 -2.41 -6.63 -6.89
CA LEU A 83 -1.50 -6.18 -7.95
C LEU A 83 -1.63 -7.04 -9.20
N GLN A 84 -1.84 -8.33 -9.01
CA GLN A 84 -2.04 -9.23 -10.15
C GLN A 84 -3.33 -8.88 -10.91
N LYS A 85 -4.39 -8.56 -10.19
CA LYS A 85 -5.64 -8.15 -10.82
C LYS A 85 -5.46 -6.87 -11.64
N GLU A 86 -4.71 -5.91 -11.10
CA GLU A 86 -4.43 -4.69 -11.83
C GLU A 86 -3.60 -4.95 -13.05
N TYR A 87 -2.65 -5.87 -12.95
CA TYR A 87 -1.84 -6.23 -14.10
C TYR A 87 -2.68 -6.89 -15.20
N ASP A 88 -3.62 -7.75 -14.80
CA ASP A 88 -4.50 -8.41 -15.76
C ASP A 88 -5.38 -7.39 -16.49
N ALA A 89 -5.70 -6.28 -15.84
CA ALA A 89 -6.50 -5.21 -16.43
C ALA A 89 -5.64 -4.05 -16.95
N ARG A 90 -4.35 -4.28 -17.17
CA ARG A 90 -3.41 -3.19 -17.46
C ARG A 90 -3.76 -2.40 -18.71
N GLU A 91 -4.32 -3.07 -19.72
CA GLU A 91 -4.67 -2.35 -20.95
C GLU A 91 -5.81 -1.38 -20.71
N GLN A 92 -6.79 -1.78 -19.91
CA GLN A 92 -7.87 -0.87 -19.56
C GLN A 92 -7.36 0.29 -18.73
N LEU A 93 -6.47 0.02 -17.79
CA LEU A 93 -5.89 1.06 -16.95
C LEU A 93 -5.15 2.07 -17.80
N ARG A 94 -4.33 1.61 -18.73
CA ARG A 94 -3.60 2.51 -19.62
C ARG A 94 -4.54 3.33 -20.51
N ALA A 95 -5.58 2.68 -21.00
CA ALA A 95 -6.54 3.35 -21.88
C ALA A 95 -7.33 4.42 -21.14
N CYS A 96 -7.69 4.16 -19.87
CA CYS A 96 -8.49 5.08 -19.08
C CYS A 96 -7.66 6.19 -18.47
N SER A 97 -6.41 5.89 -18.05
CA SER A 97 -5.59 6.87 -17.36
C SER A 97 -4.13 6.52 -17.49
N LEU A 98 -3.43 7.27 -18.32
CA LEU A 98 -1.99 7.09 -18.44
C LEU A 98 -1.31 7.38 -17.11
N GLN A 99 -1.79 8.39 -16.39
CA GLN A 99 -1.24 8.70 -15.08
C GLN A 99 -1.41 7.54 -14.10
N GLY A 100 -2.57 6.90 -14.12
CA GLY A 100 -2.81 5.74 -13.28
C GLY A 100 -1.83 4.61 -13.59
N TRP A 101 -1.55 4.39 -14.88
CA TRP A 101 -0.59 3.39 -15.29
C TRP A 101 0.81 3.69 -14.76
N VAL A 102 1.23 4.97 -14.88
CA VAL A 102 2.55 5.38 -14.38
C VAL A 102 2.62 5.19 -12.87
N CYS A 103 1.56 5.55 -12.14
CA CYS A 103 1.52 5.37 -10.69
C CYS A 103 1.61 3.89 -10.32
N TYR A 104 0.93 3.04 -11.06
CA TYR A 104 0.97 1.60 -10.83
C TYR A 104 2.38 1.06 -11.00
N VAL A 105 3.05 1.42 -12.08
CA VAL A 105 4.42 0.97 -12.33
C VAL A 105 5.35 1.49 -11.24
N THR A 106 5.19 2.75 -10.84
CA THR A 106 5.99 3.33 -9.78
C THR A 106 5.81 2.55 -8.47
N PHE A 107 4.58 2.21 -8.14
CA PHE A 107 4.27 1.47 -6.93
C PHE A 107 4.90 0.09 -6.95
N ILE A 108 4.76 -0.63 -8.08
CA ILE A 108 5.31 -1.97 -8.21
C ILE A 108 6.83 -1.96 -8.08
N CYS A 109 7.50 -1.03 -8.75
CA CYS A 109 8.95 -0.92 -8.65
C CYS A 109 9.37 -0.64 -7.22
N ASN A 110 8.64 0.24 -6.55
CA ASN A 110 8.94 0.59 -5.17
C ASN A 110 8.80 -0.62 -4.25
N ILE A 111 7.71 -1.37 -4.42
CA ILE A 111 7.45 -2.54 -3.60
C ILE A 111 8.52 -3.61 -3.80
N PHE A 112 8.88 -3.88 -5.05
CA PHE A 112 9.86 -4.91 -5.32
C PHE A 112 11.24 -4.57 -4.76
N ASP A 113 11.56 -3.28 -4.67
CA ASP A 113 12.80 -2.88 -4.04
C ASP A 113 12.85 -3.32 -2.57
N TYR A 114 11.70 -3.31 -1.91
CA TYR A 114 11.64 -3.69 -0.50
C TYR A 114 11.45 -5.19 -0.29
N LEU A 115 10.84 -5.88 -1.23
CA LEU A 115 10.47 -7.27 -1.04
C LEU A 115 11.45 -8.29 -1.57
N ARG A 116 12.43 -7.89 -2.34
CA ARG A 116 13.37 -8.84 -2.91
C ARG A 116 14.47 -9.31 -1.96
#